data_53706568faeb6085bd1beaf7ff0e5af4
#
_entry.id   53706568faeb6085bd1beaf7ff0e5af4
#
_cell.length_a   1.000
_cell.length_b   1.000
_cell.length_c   1.000
_cell.angle_alpha   90.00
_cell.angle_beta   90.00
_cell.angle_gamma   90.00
#
_symmetry.space_group_name_H-M   'P 1'
#
loop_
_entity.id
_entity.type
_entity.pdbx_description
1 polymer ?
#
loop_
_entity_poly.entity_id
_entity_poly.type
_entity_poly.pdbx_seq_one_letter_code
_entity_poly.pdbx_strand_id
1 'polypeptide(L)'
;SLAKRKVIYESIGNKRPFYYIDTGYVGNLIKKKHWHRVVKNDVQHTKIFDCPDDRWKRIAQQSQELDFVEWRRDHSGKILLVTPSEKPCKFYNINRDEWVKETVAELKRHTDKEIIIRDKGKRHSRVGQGSVPWYLIREKIYAVVTYQSIAAIESVCVGVPAFTTQKTAADSVTLKDLSKIESPLYADPMQVKKWQHWLAYCQYHWKELGTGEAWRIMQRYGLT
;
A
#
# COMPACT_ATOMS: atom_id res chain seq x y z
N SER A 1 4.67 -4.23 14.59
CA SER A 1 5.53 -3.29 13.85
C SER A 1 6.78 -3.99 13.31
N LEU A 2 7.23 -3.64 12.11
CA LEU A 2 8.46 -4.14 11.48
C LEU A 2 9.74 -3.92 12.34
N ALA A 3 9.68 -3.06 13.35
CA ALA A 3 10.76 -2.90 14.34
C ALA A 3 11.06 -4.19 15.14
N LYS A 4 10.14 -5.16 15.16
CA LYS A 4 10.30 -6.46 15.84
C LYS A 4 10.78 -7.56 14.89
N ARG A 5 11.70 -7.22 13.99
CA ARG A 5 12.26 -8.11 12.95
C ARG A 5 12.61 -9.50 13.47
N LYS A 6 13.43 -9.58 14.52
CA LYS A 6 13.90 -10.85 15.09
C LYS A 6 12.71 -11.77 15.47
N VAL A 7 11.75 -11.25 16.22
CA VAL A 7 10.56 -12.03 16.65
C VAL A 7 9.75 -12.55 15.48
N ILE A 8 9.57 -11.72 14.43
CA ILE A 8 8.80 -12.12 13.24
C ILE A 8 9.53 -13.24 12.48
N TYR A 9 10.83 -13.08 12.21
CA TYR A 9 11.61 -14.09 11.49
C TYR A 9 11.75 -15.40 12.27
N GLU A 10 11.98 -15.33 13.59
CA GLU A 10 11.99 -16.52 14.46
C GLU A 10 10.63 -17.22 14.48
N SER A 11 9.53 -16.48 14.51
CA SER A 11 8.18 -17.08 14.46
C SER A 11 7.94 -17.78 13.12
N ILE A 12 8.33 -17.16 12.00
CA ILE A 12 8.24 -17.77 10.67
C ILE A 12 9.09 -19.04 10.59
N GLY A 13 10.37 -18.96 10.99
CA GLY A 13 11.32 -20.08 10.94
C GLY A 13 10.89 -21.26 11.79
N ASN A 14 10.34 -21.02 12.98
CA ASN A 14 9.85 -22.04 13.89
C ASN A 14 8.37 -22.44 13.66
N LYS A 15 7.75 -21.96 12.57
CA LYS A 15 6.33 -22.19 12.26
C LYS A 15 5.39 -21.83 13.42
N ARG A 16 5.78 -20.86 14.25
CA ARG A 16 4.99 -20.39 15.38
C ARG A 16 3.93 -19.41 14.87
N PRO A 17 2.64 -19.63 15.15
CA PRO A 17 1.60 -18.69 14.73
C PRO A 17 1.76 -17.34 15.43
N PHE A 18 1.55 -16.26 14.66
CA PHE A 18 1.59 -14.89 15.16
C PHE A 18 0.62 -13.99 14.40
N TYR A 19 0.24 -12.90 15.04
CA TYR A 19 -0.50 -11.81 14.39
C TYR A 19 0.37 -10.56 14.31
N TYR A 20 0.51 -10.04 13.10
CA TYR A 20 1.20 -8.78 12.85
C TYR A 20 0.18 -7.65 12.81
N ILE A 21 0.32 -6.68 13.72
CA ILE A 21 -0.55 -5.50 13.80
C ILE A 21 0.28 -4.25 13.45
N ASP A 22 -0.19 -3.49 12.46
CA ASP A 22 0.42 -2.22 12.07
C ASP A 22 -0.65 -1.23 11.58
N THR A 23 -0.23 -0.04 11.15
CA THR A 23 -1.11 0.96 10.55
C THR A 23 -1.94 0.35 9.41
N GLY A 24 -3.23 0.62 9.39
CA GLY A 24 -4.15 0.17 8.34
C GLY A 24 -3.77 0.71 6.95
N TYR A 25 -4.33 0.10 5.94
CA TYR A 25 -4.05 0.44 4.53
C TYR A 25 -4.65 1.78 4.13
N VAL A 26 -5.87 2.06 4.58
CA VAL A 26 -6.66 3.25 4.22
C VAL A 26 -7.39 3.82 5.45
N GLY A 27 -7.93 5.02 5.33
CA GLY A 27 -8.75 5.65 6.38
C GLY A 27 -7.98 6.30 7.52
N ASN A 28 -6.65 6.32 7.48
CA ASN A 28 -5.83 6.95 8.51
C ASN A 28 -5.38 8.36 8.09
N LEU A 29 -5.78 9.35 8.86
CA LEU A 29 -5.25 10.71 8.74
C LEU A 29 -3.82 10.79 9.30
N ILE A 30 -3.06 11.82 8.89
CA ILE A 30 -1.65 12.01 9.28
C ILE A 30 -1.45 11.98 10.81
N LYS A 31 -2.39 12.56 11.57
CA LYS A 31 -2.31 12.65 13.03
C LYS A 31 -3.18 11.65 13.79
N LYS A 32 -4.13 10.98 13.13
CA LYS A 32 -5.10 10.08 13.76
C LYS A 32 -5.05 8.71 13.10
N LYS A 33 -4.40 7.75 13.77
CA LYS A 33 -4.30 6.36 13.30
C LYS A 33 -5.31 5.50 14.03
N HIS A 34 -6.52 5.44 13.50
CA HIS A 34 -7.61 4.67 14.10
C HIS A 34 -7.74 3.26 13.51
N TRP A 35 -7.27 3.06 12.27
CA TRP A 35 -7.34 1.79 11.57
C TRP A 35 -6.01 1.05 11.63
N HIS A 36 -6.09 -0.24 11.94
CA HIS A 36 -4.95 -1.14 12.04
C HIS A 36 -5.18 -2.38 11.19
N ARG A 37 -4.22 -2.75 10.35
CA ARG A 37 -4.24 -4.06 9.70
C ARG A 37 -3.81 -5.13 10.69
N VAL A 38 -4.42 -6.31 10.58
CA VAL A 38 -4.07 -7.49 11.38
C VAL A 38 -3.84 -8.64 10.43
N VAL A 39 -2.61 -9.12 10.35
CA VAL A 39 -2.18 -10.17 9.41
C VAL A 39 -1.72 -11.40 10.18
N LYS A 40 -2.25 -12.57 9.86
CA LYS A 40 -1.81 -13.85 10.46
C LYS A 40 -0.60 -14.40 9.69
N ASN A 41 0.46 -14.74 10.42
CA ASN A 41 1.67 -15.41 9.93
C ASN A 41 2.42 -14.70 8.79
N ASP A 42 2.15 -13.43 8.56
CA ASP A 42 2.79 -12.59 7.55
C ASP A 42 2.77 -11.12 7.98
N VAL A 43 3.36 -10.24 7.17
CA VAL A 43 3.34 -8.78 7.37
C VAL A 43 2.46 -8.05 6.35
N GLN A 44 1.96 -8.77 5.33
CA GLN A 44 1.06 -8.27 4.30
C GLN A 44 -0.04 -9.30 3.99
N HIS A 45 -1.25 -8.81 3.74
CA HIS A 45 -2.30 -9.62 3.15
C HIS A 45 -2.06 -9.80 1.65
N THR A 46 -2.30 -11.00 1.14
CA THR A 46 -2.17 -11.30 -0.30
C THR A 46 -3.28 -12.21 -0.83
N LYS A 47 -4.02 -12.87 0.07
CA LYS A 47 -5.15 -13.73 -0.32
C LYS A 47 -6.43 -12.92 -0.32
N ILE A 48 -6.97 -12.68 -1.51
CA ILE A 48 -8.25 -11.97 -1.69
C ILE A 48 -9.40 -12.95 -1.45
N PHE A 49 -10.45 -12.47 -0.83
CA PHE A 49 -11.72 -13.18 -0.61
C PHE A 49 -12.90 -12.22 -0.88
N ASP A 50 -14.03 -12.79 -1.24
CA ASP A 50 -15.24 -12.01 -1.46
C ASP A 50 -15.82 -11.54 -0.12
N CYS A 51 -16.20 -10.27 -0.08
CA CYS A 51 -16.77 -9.63 1.10
C CYS A 51 -17.69 -8.47 0.69
N PRO A 52 -18.62 -8.05 1.57
CA PRO A 52 -19.47 -6.90 1.32
C PRO A 52 -18.70 -5.57 1.22
N ASP A 53 -19.37 -4.55 0.71
CA ASP A 53 -18.81 -3.21 0.54
C ASP A 53 -19.03 -2.26 1.75
N ASP A 54 -19.77 -2.71 2.76
CA ASP A 54 -20.20 -1.93 3.92
C ASP A 54 -19.03 -1.29 4.69
N ARG A 55 -17.94 -2.03 4.90
CA ARG A 55 -16.75 -1.53 5.58
C ARG A 55 -16.00 -0.50 4.72
N TRP A 56 -15.93 -0.72 3.40
CA TRP A 56 -15.33 0.26 2.49
C TRP A 56 -16.13 1.56 2.49
N LYS A 57 -17.45 1.50 2.35
CA LYS A 57 -18.33 2.66 2.42
C LYS A 57 -18.12 3.48 3.69
N ARG A 58 -18.01 2.82 4.84
CA ARG A 58 -17.73 3.47 6.13
C ARG A 58 -16.37 4.19 6.14
N ILE A 59 -15.33 3.59 5.54
CA ILE A 59 -13.99 4.19 5.46
C ILE A 59 -13.97 5.33 4.46
N ALA A 60 -14.58 5.17 3.28
CA ALA A 60 -14.65 6.18 2.23
C ALA A 60 -15.39 7.45 2.69
N GLN A 61 -16.46 7.30 3.48
CA GLN A 61 -17.15 8.44 4.11
C GLN A 61 -16.24 9.27 5.02
N GLN A 62 -15.24 8.65 5.65
CA GLN A 62 -14.26 9.31 6.52
C GLN A 62 -13.07 9.88 5.75
N SER A 63 -12.83 9.40 4.54
CA SER A 63 -11.66 9.71 3.71
C SER A 63 -12.12 10.01 2.29
N GLN A 64 -12.75 11.16 2.07
CA GLN A 64 -13.37 11.57 0.80
C GLN A 64 -12.45 11.48 -0.45
N GLU A 65 -11.15 11.26 -0.28
CA GLU A 65 -10.15 11.23 -1.33
C GLU A 65 -9.84 9.82 -1.89
N LEU A 66 -10.39 8.75 -1.31
CA LEU A 66 -9.95 7.38 -1.59
C LEU A 66 -11.08 6.48 -2.09
N ASP A 67 -11.75 6.86 -3.16
CA ASP A 67 -12.65 5.93 -3.85
C ASP A 67 -12.29 5.83 -5.33
N PHE A 68 -12.03 4.60 -5.80
CA PHE A 68 -11.73 4.36 -7.20
C PHE A 68 -13.00 4.60 -8.05
N VAL A 69 -12.89 5.53 -8.98
CA VAL A 69 -13.92 5.82 -9.97
C VAL A 69 -13.52 5.23 -11.31
N GLU A 70 -12.36 5.66 -11.82
CA GLU A 70 -11.81 5.20 -13.11
C GLU A 70 -10.29 5.37 -13.12
N TRP A 71 -9.63 4.73 -14.08
CA TRP A 71 -8.20 4.90 -14.30
C TRP A 71 -7.89 6.23 -14.96
N ARG A 72 -6.95 6.96 -14.39
CA ARG A 72 -6.37 8.16 -14.98
C ARG A 72 -5.29 7.73 -15.98
N ARG A 73 -5.53 8.01 -17.26
CA ARG A 73 -4.60 7.64 -18.36
C ARG A 73 -3.80 8.86 -18.82
N ASP A 74 -3.12 9.54 -17.90
CA ASP A 74 -2.29 10.69 -18.22
C ASP A 74 -0.93 10.24 -18.74
N HIS A 75 -0.88 9.91 -20.03
CA HIS A 75 0.33 9.41 -20.69
C HIS A 75 1.46 10.45 -20.76
N SER A 76 1.17 11.75 -20.62
CA SER A 76 2.15 12.82 -20.55
C SER A 76 2.71 13.02 -19.13
N GLY A 77 2.15 12.33 -18.16
CA GLY A 77 2.49 12.49 -16.75
C GLY A 77 3.85 11.94 -16.36
N LYS A 78 4.26 12.25 -15.13
CA LYS A 78 5.55 11.88 -14.56
C LYS A 78 5.43 10.57 -13.76
N ILE A 79 6.56 9.91 -13.52
CA ILE A 79 6.64 8.75 -12.63
C ILE A 79 6.98 9.24 -11.22
N LEU A 80 6.20 8.83 -10.22
CA LEU A 80 6.50 9.10 -8.83
C LEU A 80 7.18 7.89 -8.18
N LEU A 81 8.47 7.98 -7.90
CA LEU A 81 9.21 6.99 -7.12
C LEU A 81 9.12 7.33 -5.62
N VAL A 82 8.39 6.51 -4.88
CA VAL A 82 8.22 6.67 -3.42
C VAL A 82 9.20 5.78 -2.68
N THR A 83 10.17 6.39 -2.00
CA THR A 83 11.23 5.64 -1.31
C THR A 83 10.71 4.81 -0.14
N PRO A 84 11.33 3.67 0.20
CA PRO A 84 11.01 2.94 1.42
C PRO A 84 11.45 3.75 2.65
N SER A 85 10.68 3.66 3.74
CA SER A 85 11.08 4.26 5.01
C SER A 85 12.09 3.38 5.76
N GLU A 86 12.73 3.92 6.80
CA GLU A 86 13.76 3.20 7.59
C GLU A 86 13.30 1.83 8.12
N LYS A 87 12.03 1.70 8.54
CA LYS A 87 11.53 0.44 9.11
C LYS A 87 11.53 -0.72 8.11
N PRO A 88 10.94 -0.60 6.91
CA PRO A 88 11.10 -1.61 5.86
C PRO A 88 12.57 -1.86 5.50
N CYS A 89 13.39 -0.82 5.37
CA CYS A 89 14.81 -0.99 5.06
C CYS A 89 15.52 -1.88 6.08
N LYS A 90 15.34 -1.60 7.37
CA LYS A 90 15.90 -2.43 8.46
C LYS A 90 15.29 -3.84 8.48
N PHE A 91 14.01 -3.97 8.23
CA PHE A 91 13.32 -5.27 8.26
C PHE A 91 13.81 -6.20 7.15
N TYR A 92 13.89 -5.70 5.91
CA TYR A 92 14.30 -6.48 4.75
C TYR A 92 15.81 -6.45 4.48
N ASN A 93 16.58 -5.72 5.31
CA ASN A 93 18.02 -5.56 5.17
C ASN A 93 18.42 -4.99 3.80
N ILE A 94 17.78 -3.91 3.40
CA ILE A 94 18.04 -3.20 2.13
C ILE A 94 18.67 -1.84 2.39
N ASN A 95 19.58 -1.45 1.52
CA ASN A 95 20.07 -0.09 1.44
C ASN A 95 19.07 0.75 0.62
N ARG A 96 18.50 1.81 1.23
CA ARG A 96 17.52 2.66 0.57
C ARG A 96 18.06 3.39 -0.65
N ASP A 97 19.25 3.96 -0.53
CA ASP A 97 19.81 4.82 -1.57
C ASP A 97 20.28 3.97 -2.77
N GLU A 98 20.78 2.77 -2.52
CA GLU A 98 21.10 1.77 -3.53
C GLU A 98 19.83 1.32 -4.27
N TRP A 99 18.76 0.95 -3.53
CA TRP A 99 17.48 0.58 -4.14
C TRP A 99 16.92 1.71 -5.02
N VAL A 100 17.01 2.97 -4.57
CA VAL A 100 16.57 4.13 -5.38
C VAL A 100 17.40 4.23 -6.64
N LYS A 101 18.73 4.14 -6.53
CA LYS A 101 19.65 4.20 -7.68
C LYS A 101 19.35 3.10 -8.72
N GLU A 102 19.21 1.87 -8.26
CA GLU A 102 18.90 0.70 -9.11
C GLU A 102 17.53 0.83 -9.77
N THR A 103 16.51 1.24 -9.00
CA THR A 103 15.15 1.41 -9.52
C THR A 103 15.08 2.53 -10.57
N VAL A 104 15.76 3.66 -10.34
CA VAL A 104 15.84 4.74 -11.32
C VAL A 104 16.59 4.29 -12.58
N ALA A 105 17.69 3.56 -12.43
CA ALA A 105 18.46 3.03 -13.56
C ALA A 105 17.62 2.05 -14.39
N GLU A 106 16.85 1.17 -13.73
CA GLU A 106 15.95 0.24 -14.40
C GLU A 106 14.83 0.97 -15.15
N LEU A 107 14.17 1.92 -14.52
CA LEU A 107 13.11 2.71 -15.16
C LEU A 107 13.62 3.44 -16.39
N LYS A 108 14.80 4.06 -16.33
CA LYS A 108 15.40 4.79 -17.45
C LYS A 108 15.76 3.93 -18.67
N ARG A 109 15.81 2.61 -18.53
CA ARG A 109 15.97 1.67 -19.66
C ARG A 109 14.68 1.52 -20.46
N HIS A 110 13.54 1.87 -19.88
CA HIS A 110 12.22 1.54 -20.42
C HIS A 110 11.35 2.77 -20.66
N THR A 111 11.77 3.98 -20.22
CA THR A 111 10.98 5.20 -20.40
C THR A 111 11.85 6.45 -20.31
N ASP A 112 11.45 7.46 -21.09
CA ASP A 112 12.03 8.82 -21.06
C ASP A 112 11.25 9.77 -20.12
N LYS A 113 10.21 9.27 -19.44
CA LYS A 113 9.40 10.09 -18.54
C LYS A 113 10.24 10.64 -17.38
N GLU A 114 9.92 11.86 -16.96
CA GLU A 114 10.50 12.45 -15.76
C GLU A 114 10.17 11.59 -14.52
N ILE A 115 11.21 11.30 -13.73
CA ILE A 115 11.07 10.55 -12.47
C ILE A 115 11.22 11.53 -11.32
N ILE A 116 10.15 11.69 -10.53
CA ILE A 116 10.16 12.47 -9.31
C ILE A 116 10.37 11.52 -8.13
N ILE A 117 11.38 11.80 -7.32
CA ILE A 117 11.64 11.03 -6.11
C ILE A 117 10.96 11.70 -4.91
N ARG A 118 10.01 10.99 -4.29
CA ARG A 118 9.39 11.39 -3.03
C ARG A 118 10.00 10.62 -1.88
N ASP A 119 10.84 11.30 -1.11
CA ASP A 119 11.47 10.68 0.05
C ASP A 119 10.47 10.48 1.19
N LYS A 120 10.39 9.24 1.68
CA LYS A 120 9.70 8.88 2.92
C LYS A 120 10.60 8.95 4.15
N GLY A 121 11.75 9.60 4.10
CA GLY A 121 12.72 9.77 5.16
C GLY A 121 12.14 9.99 6.57
N LYS A 122 12.80 10.69 7.41
CA LYS A 122 12.32 10.98 8.77
C LYS A 122 10.99 11.74 8.73
N ARG A 123 10.12 11.49 9.71
CA ARG A 123 8.76 12.07 9.82
C ARG A 123 8.72 13.60 9.61
N HIS A 124 9.80 14.29 9.98
CA HIS A 124 9.92 15.74 9.86
C HIS A 124 10.07 16.24 8.43
N SER A 125 10.66 15.43 7.53
CA SER A 125 10.81 15.79 6.11
C SER A 125 9.51 15.73 5.29
N ARG A 126 8.42 15.26 5.89
CA ARG A 126 7.09 15.13 5.24
C ARG A 126 6.14 16.29 5.52
N VAL A 127 6.56 17.23 6.35
CA VAL A 127 5.76 18.44 6.65
C VAL A 127 5.66 19.27 5.37
N GLY A 128 4.44 19.59 4.96
CA GLY A 128 4.17 20.38 3.73
C GLY A 128 4.01 19.58 2.42
N GLN A 129 4.27 18.27 2.42
CA GLN A 129 4.15 17.47 1.18
C GLN A 129 2.70 17.07 0.81
N GLY A 130 1.70 17.35 1.66
CA GLY A 130 0.32 16.93 1.45
C GLY A 130 0.10 15.41 1.54
N SER A 131 -1.13 14.95 1.31
CA SER A 131 -1.44 13.53 1.15
C SER A 131 -0.88 12.99 -0.17
N VAL A 132 -0.64 11.68 -0.24
CA VAL A 132 -0.21 11.06 -1.51
C VAL A 132 -1.29 11.22 -2.58
N PRO A 133 -2.58 10.91 -2.32
CA PRO A 133 -3.64 11.09 -3.30
C PRO A 133 -3.71 12.51 -3.89
N TRP A 134 -3.70 13.52 -3.03
CA TRP A 134 -3.72 14.91 -3.47
C TRP A 134 -2.52 15.25 -4.36
N TYR A 135 -1.32 14.80 -3.98
CA TYR A 135 -0.11 15.01 -4.76
C TYR A 135 -0.20 14.37 -6.14
N LEU A 136 -0.69 13.12 -6.22
CA LEU A 136 -0.83 12.38 -7.48
C LEU A 136 -1.74 13.09 -8.47
N ILE A 137 -2.84 13.66 -7.98
CA ILE A 137 -3.81 14.39 -8.82
C ILE A 137 -3.21 15.71 -9.31
N ARG A 138 -2.63 16.48 -8.40
CA ARG A 138 -2.10 17.82 -8.70
C ARG A 138 -0.92 17.77 -9.68
N GLU A 139 0.00 16.83 -9.48
CA GLU A 139 1.25 16.76 -10.26
C GLU A 139 1.12 15.92 -11.55
N LYS A 140 -0.08 15.50 -11.93
CA LYS A 140 -0.34 14.67 -13.12
C LYS A 140 0.59 13.47 -13.16
N ILE A 141 0.53 12.63 -12.13
CA ILE A 141 1.38 11.44 -12.05
C ILE A 141 0.82 10.34 -12.96
N TYR A 142 1.66 9.84 -13.87
CA TYR A 142 1.37 8.73 -14.77
C TYR A 142 1.33 7.39 -14.04
N ALA A 143 2.35 7.10 -13.22
CA ALA A 143 2.46 5.88 -12.45
C ALA A 143 3.24 6.10 -11.14
N VAL A 144 2.94 5.28 -10.13
CA VAL A 144 3.70 5.24 -8.88
C VAL A 144 4.57 4.01 -8.84
N VAL A 145 5.84 4.17 -8.46
CA VAL A 145 6.77 3.06 -8.19
C VAL A 145 7.19 3.11 -6.74
N THR A 146 7.12 1.97 -6.06
CA THR A 146 7.53 1.88 -4.65
C THR A 146 7.99 0.48 -4.27
N TYR A 147 8.79 0.38 -3.19
CA TYR A 147 9.22 -0.93 -2.67
C TYR A 147 8.03 -1.75 -2.16
N GLN A 148 7.31 -1.24 -1.16
CA GLN A 148 6.19 -1.93 -0.49
C GLN A 148 5.27 -0.93 0.23
N SER A 149 5.15 0.27 -0.29
CA SER A 149 4.46 1.34 0.43
C SER A 149 2.95 1.29 0.25
N ILE A 150 2.22 1.76 1.27
CA ILE A 150 0.80 2.12 1.18
C ILE A 150 0.54 3.11 0.02
N ALA A 151 1.55 3.87 -0.42
CA ALA A 151 1.41 4.75 -1.57
C ALA A 151 0.93 4.05 -2.85
N ALA A 152 1.24 2.75 -3.05
CA ALA A 152 0.69 1.97 -4.16
C ALA A 152 -0.83 1.76 -4.01
N ILE A 153 -1.29 1.51 -2.77
CA ILE A 153 -2.72 1.36 -2.47
C ILE A 153 -3.46 2.69 -2.69
N GLU A 154 -2.92 3.77 -2.13
CA GLU A 154 -3.47 5.13 -2.30
C GLU A 154 -3.50 5.53 -3.78
N SER A 155 -2.47 5.14 -4.55
CA SER A 155 -2.37 5.39 -5.99
C SER A 155 -3.51 4.72 -6.76
N VAL A 156 -3.69 3.42 -6.58
CA VAL A 156 -4.77 2.67 -7.23
C VAL A 156 -6.15 3.23 -6.84
N CYS A 157 -6.34 3.59 -5.56
CA CYS A 157 -7.60 4.16 -5.09
C CYS A 157 -7.98 5.49 -5.75
N VAL A 158 -7.02 6.23 -6.30
CA VAL A 158 -7.28 7.48 -7.07
C VAL A 158 -7.09 7.30 -8.58
N GLY A 159 -7.05 6.06 -9.04
CA GLY A 159 -6.99 5.72 -10.46
C GLY A 159 -5.62 5.91 -11.12
N VAL A 160 -4.54 5.95 -10.35
CA VAL A 160 -3.17 6.00 -10.88
C VAL A 160 -2.53 4.63 -10.76
N PRO A 161 -2.04 4.00 -11.85
CA PRO A 161 -1.41 2.69 -11.79
C PRO A 161 -0.15 2.69 -10.94
N ALA A 162 0.15 1.54 -10.33
CA ALA A 162 1.30 1.42 -9.46
C ALA A 162 2.13 0.16 -9.73
N PHE A 163 3.42 0.27 -9.41
CA PHE A 163 4.41 -0.81 -9.43
C PHE A 163 4.99 -1.00 -8.05
N THR A 164 5.14 -2.25 -7.63
CA THR A 164 5.70 -2.59 -6.33
C THR A 164 6.81 -3.61 -6.51
N THR A 165 8.02 -3.34 -6.01
CA THR A 165 9.15 -4.27 -6.16
C THR A 165 9.15 -5.39 -5.13
N GLN A 166 8.21 -5.34 -4.16
CA GLN A 166 8.02 -6.38 -3.14
C GLN A 166 6.54 -6.70 -2.92
N LYS A 167 6.29 -7.82 -2.23
CA LYS A 167 4.95 -8.29 -1.85
C LYS A 167 4.17 -7.24 -1.06
N THR A 168 2.94 -6.98 -1.49
CA THR A 168 2.04 -5.98 -0.88
C THR A 168 0.58 -6.39 -1.03
N ALA A 169 -0.29 -5.78 -0.25
CA ALA A 169 -1.73 -5.98 -0.38
C ALA A 169 -2.33 -5.43 -1.69
N ALA A 170 -1.53 -4.78 -2.54
CA ALA A 170 -1.94 -4.32 -3.86
C ALA A 170 -1.50 -5.26 -5.00
N ASP A 171 -0.88 -6.41 -4.73
CA ASP A 171 -0.30 -7.30 -5.75
C ASP A 171 -1.28 -7.71 -6.85
N SER A 172 -2.57 -7.80 -6.56
CA SER A 172 -3.61 -8.16 -7.54
C SER A 172 -4.00 -7.03 -8.50
N VAL A 173 -3.62 -5.80 -8.21
CA VAL A 173 -3.98 -4.59 -8.96
C VAL A 173 -2.77 -3.74 -9.32
N THR A 174 -1.56 -4.28 -9.15
CA THR A 174 -0.28 -3.63 -9.47
C THR A 174 0.64 -4.58 -10.22
N LEU A 175 1.71 -4.06 -10.83
CA LEU A 175 2.77 -4.85 -11.43
C LEU A 175 4.06 -4.81 -10.60
N LYS A 176 4.93 -5.81 -10.79
CA LYS A 176 6.28 -5.85 -10.23
C LYS A 176 7.36 -5.61 -11.27
N ASP A 177 7.07 -5.95 -12.50
CA ASP A 177 7.97 -5.84 -13.65
C ASP A 177 8.04 -4.39 -14.13
N LEU A 178 9.13 -3.70 -13.83
CA LEU A 178 9.35 -2.30 -14.20
C LEU A 178 9.55 -2.11 -15.71
N SER A 179 9.86 -3.18 -16.45
CA SER A 179 9.93 -3.11 -17.92
C SER A 179 8.59 -2.77 -18.58
N LYS A 180 7.50 -2.95 -17.83
CA LYS A 180 6.13 -2.63 -18.24
C LYS A 180 5.69 -1.20 -17.91
N ILE A 181 6.63 -0.32 -17.55
CA ILE A 181 6.29 1.04 -17.10
C ILE A 181 5.47 1.83 -18.13
N GLU A 182 5.70 1.65 -19.43
CA GLU A 182 4.93 2.29 -20.50
C GLU A 182 3.61 1.55 -20.82
N SER A 183 3.40 0.36 -20.24
CA SER A 183 2.18 -0.45 -20.38
C SER A 183 1.69 -0.92 -18.99
N PRO A 184 1.34 0.01 -18.10
CA PRO A 184 0.96 -0.32 -16.74
C PRO A 184 -0.35 -1.12 -16.69
N LEU A 185 -0.56 -1.83 -15.62
CA LEU A 185 -1.80 -2.56 -15.40
C LEU A 185 -2.95 -1.58 -15.11
N TYR A 186 -3.94 -1.60 -15.98
CA TYR A 186 -5.25 -1.02 -15.74
C TYR A 186 -6.22 -2.18 -15.46
N ALA A 187 -6.19 -2.67 -14.23
CA ALA A 187 -7.06 -3.77 -13.81
C ALA A 187 -8.54 -3.43 -14.05
N ASP A 188 -9.36 -4.45 -14.26
CA ASP A 188 -10.81 -4.26 -14.44
C ASP A 188 -11.40 -3.45 -13.26
N PRO A 189 -12.24 -2.42 -13.52
CA PRO A 189 -12.83 -1.60 -12.47
C PRO A 189 -13.58 -2.39 -11.39
N MET A 190 -14.27 -3.47 -11.75
CA MET A 190 -14.95 -4.33 -10.79
C MET A 190 -13.95 -5.09 -9.92
N GLN A 191 -12.82 -5.52 -10.50
CA GLN A 191 -11.73 -6.14 -9.76
C GLN A 191 -11.13 -5.16 -8.74
N VAL A 192 -10.91 -3.89 -9.14
CA VAL A 192 -10.43 -2.85 -8.22
C VAL A 192 -11.42 -2.61 -7.08
N LYS A 193 -12.72 -2.54 -7.38
CA LYS A 193 -13.76 -2.39 -6.34
C LYS A 193 -13.78 -3.58 -5.37
N LYS A 194 -13.75 -4.81 -5.85
CA LYS A 194 -13.64 -6.00 -5.01
C LYS A 194 -12.39 -5.99 -4.13
N TRP A 195 -11.26 -5.58 -4.69
CA TRP A 195 -10.02 -5.42 -3.94
C TRP A 195 -10.13 -4.34 -2.85
N GLN A 196 -10.78 -3.22 -3.12
CA GLN A 196 -11.05 -2.17 -2.11
C GLN A 196 -11.93 -2.72 -0.97
N HIS A 197 -13.00 -3.46 -1.28
CA HIS A 197 -13.85 -4.07 -0.27
C HIS A 197 -13.03 -5.03 0.62
N TRP A 198 -12.22 -5.90 0.00
CA TRP A 198 -11.34 -6.80 0.70
C TRP A 198 -10.30 -6.06 1.59
N LEU A 199 -9.69 -4.98 1.13
CA LEU A 199 -8.78 -4.17 1.95
C LEU A 199 -9.45 -3.68 3.23
N ALA A 200 -10.71 -3.26 3.15
CA ALA A 200 -11.47 -2.80 4.31
C ALA A 200 -11.70 -3.91 5.34
N TYR A 201 -11.77 -5.17 4.90
CA TYR A 201 -11.86 -6.35 5.78
C TYR A 201 -10.52 -6.85 6.30
N CYS A 202 -9.42 -6.37 5.76
CA CYS A 202 -8.06 -6.65 6.23
C CYS A 202 -7.57 -5.68 7.32
N GLN A 203 -8.39 -4.73 7.72
CA GLN A 203 -8.06 -3.73 8.75
C GLN A 203 -9.24 -3.45 9.67
N TYR A 204 -8.93 -3.02 10.89
CA TYR A 204 -9.91 -2.86 11.96
C TYR A 204 -9.71 -1.53 12.67
N HIS A 205 -10.80 -0.88 13.03
CA HIS A 205 -10.78 0.29 13.88
C HIS A 205 -10.35 -0.12 15.30
N TRP A 206 -9.63 0.74 16.02
CA TRP A 206 -9.15 0.42 17.37
C TRP A 206 -10.28 0.03 18.35
N LYS A 207 -11.49 0.57 18.17
CA LYS A 207 -12.67 0.18 18.94
C LYS A 207 -13.08 -1.26 18.66
N GLU A 208 -13.03 -1.72 17.41
CA GLU A 208 -13.34 -3.10 17.02
C GLU A 208 -12.33 -4.09 17.62
N LEU A 209 -11.04 -3.66 17.72
CA LEU A 209 -10.02 -4.45 18.41
C LEU A 209 -10.31 -4.55 19.91
N GLY A 210 -10.72 -3.44 20.55
CA GLY A 210 -11.02 -3.38 21.99
C GLY A 210 -12.28 -4.16 22.40
N THR A 211 -13.28 -4.28 21.52
CA THR A 211 -14.54 -4.99 21.80
C THR A 211 -14.53 -6.46 21.36
N GLY A 212 -13.46 -6.92 20.71
CA GLY A 212 -13.38 -8.27 20.13
C GLY A 212 -14.17 -8.44 18.82
N GLU A 213 -14.80 -7.39 18.29
CA GLU A 213 -15.51 -7.44 17.01
C GLU A 213 -14.56 -7.78 15.85
N ALA A 214 -13.36 -7.22 15.86
CA ALA A 214 -12.31 -7.54 14.89
C ALA A 214 -12.04 -9.05 14.83
N TRP A 215 -11.97 -9.72 15.98
CA TRP A 215 -11.75 -11.16 16.04
C TRP A 215 -12.89 -11.95 15.40
N ARG A 216 -14.15 -11.59 15.69
CA ARG A 216 -15.35 -12.23 15.11
C ARG A 216 -15.38 -12.08 13.58
N ILE A 217 -15.00 -10.90 13.07
CA ILE A 217 -14.88 -10.67 11.63
C ILE A 217 -13.77 -11.54 11.04
N MET A 218 -12.59 -11.58 11.67
CA MET A 218 -11.46 -12.41 11.23
C MET A 218 -11.84 -13.88 11.16
N GLN A 219 -12.52 -14.42 12.17
CA GLN A 219 -12.99 -15.80 12.18
C GLN A 219 -13.97 -16.09 11.03
N ARG A 220 -14.92 -15.19 10.77
CA ARG A 220 -15.91 -15.34 9.68
C ARG A 220 -15.24 -15.49 8.31
N TYR A 221 -14.14 -14.78 8.07
CA TYR A 221 -13.44 -14.77 6.78
C TYR A 221 -12.17 -15.65 6.77
N GLY A 222 -11.97 -16.51 7.76
CA GLY A 222 -10.83 -17.43 7.80
C GLY A 222 -9.47 -16.73 7.95
N LEU A 223 -9.43 -15.58 8.60
CA LEU A 223 -8.23 -14.78 8.84
C LEU A 223 -7.59 -15.04 10.22
N THR A 224 -8.18 -15.94 11.02
CA THR A 224 -7.67 -16.36 12.33
C THR A 224 -6.79 -17.59 12.23
#